data_a5948d74c6aac91ae5747d484e7dc614
#
_entry.id   a5948d74c6aac91ae5747d484e7dc614
#
_cell.length_a   1.000
_cell.length_b   1.000
_cell.length_c   1.000
_cell.angle_alpha   90.00
_cell.angle_beta   90.00
_cell.angle_gamma   90.00
#
_symmetry.space_group_name_H-M   'P 1'
#
loop_
_entity.id
_entity.type
_entity.pdbx_description
1 polymer ?
#
loop_
_entity_poly.entity_id
_entity_poly.type
_entity_poly.pdbx_seq_one_letter_code
_entity_poly.pdbx_strand_id
1 'polypeptide(L)'
;MGKPTGFMEYKREDAPAYSVKERIKNFDEFHDPLSKEDQQKQGARCMDCGVPFCQAGMQIGSAFSGCPLNNLIPEWNDLIYKGNWEQAYNRLKVTNNFPEFTSRVCPALCEKACTCGANGDAVSVRANEYGIIENAYEEGLADARIPKVRTGKKIAIIGSGPSGLAAADQLNQRGHSVTVFERNDRVGGLLMYGIPNMKLEKDVIERKINIMEEEGVTFETCSNVGKDIKASEILKDFDRVILACGASNPRDIKVPGREANGIYFAVDFLKSTTKSLLDCNLREGTFISAKGKNVMVIGGGDTGNDCVGTSIRHGAKSVLQLEMMPKLPDTRSADNPWPQWPRVCKTDYGQEEAIEVYGHDPRVYQTTVKQFIADKNGNLVGAELVKLKPEKDAKTGRLMMKEVEGSEYKVDVELVLIAAGFLGSENYVTKAFGVETNARTNVATAEGSHKTNVENVVVTGDMHRGQSLVVWAIREGRDVAKEVDESLMGYTNL
;
A
#
# COMPACT_ATOMS: atom_id res chain seq x y z
N MET A 1 31.42 -3.15 -3.39
CA MET A 1 31.09 -2.08 -4.34
C MET A 1 30.57 -2.69 -5.62
N GLY A 2 29.40 -2.27 -6.11
CA GLY A 2 28.96 -2.57 -7.47
C GLY A 2 30.05 -2.19 -8.47
N LYS A 3 29.76 -2.22 -9.74
CA LYS A 3 30.76 -1.78 -10.73
C LYS A 3 30.76 -0.24 -10.78
N PRO A 4 31.87 0.46 -10.47
CA PRO A 4 31.88 1.94 -10.38
C PRO A 4 31.37 2.65 -11.63
N THR A 5 31.50 2.00 -12.80
CA THR A 5 31.09 2.50 -14.13
C THR A 5 29.85 1.80 -14.68
N GLY A 6 29.24 0.88 -13.92
CA GLY A 6 28.14 0.03 -14.39
C GLY A 6 26.92 0.82 -14.89
N PHE A 7 26.59 1.95 -14.23
CA PHE A 7 25.49 2.84 -14.64
C PHE A 7 25.73 3.52 -16.02
N MET A 8 26.96 3.57 -16.49
CA MET A 8 27.33 4.07 -17.82
C MET A 8 27.37 2.96 -18.87
N GLU A 9 27.62 1.71 -18.45
CA GLU A 9 27.81 0.57 -19.35
C GLU A 9 26.51 -0.18 -19.64
N TYR A 10 25.65 -0.30 -18.63
CA TYR A 10 24.37 -1.02 -18.71
C TYR A 10 23.20 -0.06 -18.71
N LYS A 11 22.25 -0.27 -19.60
CA LYS A 11 20.97 0.46 -19.57
C LYS A 11 20.12 0.00 -18.38
N ARG A 12 19.25 0.89 -17.88
CA ARG A 12 18.24 0.50 -16.91
C ARG A 12 17.24 -0.45 -17.56
N GLU A 13 16.97 -1.54 -16.87
CA GLU A 13 15.90 -2.48 -17.17
C GLU A 13 15.10 -2.70 -15.88
N ASP A 14 13.79 -2.75 -16.00
CA ASP A 14 12.87 -3.11 -14.94
C ASP A 14 12.28 -4.49 -15.23
N ALA A 15 11.62 -5.09 -14.24
CA ALA A 15 10.87 -6.34 -14.43
C ALA A 15 9.92 -6.20 -15.63
N PRO A 16 10.03 -7.06 -16.66
CA PRO A 16 9.23 -6.95 -17.88
C PRO A 16 7.76 -7.12 -17.56
N ALA A 17 6.92 -6.28 -18.18
CA ALA A 17 5.46 -6.39 -18.07
C ALA A 17 4.89 -7.02 -19.35
N TYR A 18 3.87 -7.86 -19.21
CA TYR A 18 3.11 -8.36 -20.37
C TYR A 18 2.42 -7.21 -21.10
N SER A 19 2.17 -7.39 -22.39
CA SER A 19 1.44 -6.40 -23.18
C SER A 19 0.06 -6.12 -22.58
N VAL A 20 -0.45 -4.90 -22.75
CA VAL A 20 -1.79 -4.54 -22.26
C VAL A 20 -2.84 -5.54 -22.74
N LYS A 21 -2.78 -5.94 -24.02
CA LYS A 21 -3.74 -6.89 -24.63
C LYS A 21 -3.70 -8.28 -24.00
N GLU A 22 -2.59 -8.66 -23.39
CA GLU A 22 -2.44 -9.94 -22.70
C GLU A 22 -2.86 -9.82 -21.25
N ARG A 23 -2.33 -8.84 -20.53
CA ARG A 23 -2.51 -8.71 -19.09
C ARG A 23 -3.92 -8.36 -18.64
N ILE A 24 -4.75 -7.76 -19.53
CA ILE A 24 -6.18 -7.46 -19.21
C ILE A 24 -7.10 -8.67 -19.27
N LYS A 25 -6.62 -9.82 -19.73
CA LYS A 25 -7.47 -11.04 -19.93
C LYS A 25 -7.71 -11.82 -18.64
N ASN A 26 -6.91 -11.60 -17.62
CA ASN A 26 -6.97 -12.30 -16.34
C ASN A 26 -6.63 -11.36 -15.17
N PHE A 27 -6.55 -11.92 -13.97
CA PHE A 27 -6.17 -11.21 -12.74
C PHE A 27 -4.81 -11.68 -12.19
N ASP A 28 -3.99 -12.34 -13.01
CA ASP A 28 -2.66 -12.79 -12.61
C ASP A 28 -1.66 -11.62 -12.62
N GLU A 29 -0.57 -11.72 -11.85
CA GLU A 29 0.53 -10.74 -11.92
C GLU A 29 1.06 -10.66 -13.35
N PHE A 30 1.37 -9.44 -13.78
CA PHE A 30 1.78 -9.20 -15.16
C PHE A 30 3.25 -8.77 -15.31
N HIS A 31 4.06 -9.00 -14.27
CA HIS A 31 5.50 -8.79 -14.28
C HIS A 31 6.23 -10.09 -13.98
N ASP A 32 7.24 -10.42 -14.78
CA ASP A 32 8.17 -11.49 -14.48
C ASP A 32 9.48 -10.92 -13.91
N PRO A 33 10.21 -11.67 -13.03
CA PRO A 33 11.55 -11.28 -12.65
C PRO A 33 12.48 -11.23 -13.87
N LEU A 34 13.50 -10.37 -13.82
CA LEU A 34 14.59 -10.42 -14.77
C LEU A 34 15.37 -11.75 -14.61
N SER A 35 16.02 -12.19 -15.69
CA SER A 35 16.98 -13.30 -15.59
C SER A 35 18.07 -12.99 -14.56
N LYS A 36 18.66 -14.02 -13.94
CA LYS A 36 19.77 -13.82 -12.98
C LYS A 36 20.92 -13.00 -13.59
N GLU A 37 21.23 -13.22 -14.87
CA GLU A 37 22.28 -12.47 -15.59
C GLU A 37 21.91 -10.99 -15.76
N ASP A 38 20.69 -10.70 -16.19
CA ASP A 38 20.24 -9.31 -16.35
C ASP A 38 20.08 -8.62 -15.01
N GLN A 39 19.63 -9.35 -13.98
CA GLN A 39 19.57 -8.85 -12.61
C GLN A 39 20.96 -8.46 -12.08
N GLN A 40 22.01 -9.25 -12.38
CA GLN A 40 23.39 -8.91 -12.04
C GLN A 40 23.85 -7.61 -12.72
N LYS A 41 23.47 -7.40 -13.99
CA LYS A 41 23.74 -6.14 -14.71
C LYS A 41 23.03 -4.95 -14.02
N GLN A 42 21.79 -5.14 -13.57
CA GLN A 42 21.05 -4.10 -12.83
C GLN A 42 21.68 -3.83 -11.46
N GLY A 43 22.15 -4.84 -10.75
CA GLY A 43 22.93 -4.69 -9.52
C GLY A 43 24.23 -3.91 -9.76
N ALA A 44 24.93 -4.19 -10.87
CA ALA A 44 26.16 -3.51 -11.26
C ALA A 44 25.96 -1.99 -11.50
N ARG A 45 24.75 -1.53 -11.83
CA ARG A 45 24.45 -0.11 -12.04
C ARG A 45 24.58 0.73 -10.76
N CYS A 46 24.59 0.10 -9.58
CA CYS A 46 24.79 0.80 -8.33
C CYS A 46 26.28 1.16 -8.17
N MET A 47 26.59 2.45 -8.18
CA MET A 47 27.96 2.94 -8.01
C MET A 47 28.41 3.02 -6.56
N ASP A 48 27.60 2.56 -5.60
CA ASP A 48 27.86 2.65 -4.15
C ASP A 48 28.33 4.05 -3.72
N CYS A 49 27.53 5.04 -4.05
CA CYS A 49 27.84 6.44 -3.79
C CYS A 49 27.98 6.70 -2.28
N GLY A 50 28.95 7.54 -1.87
CA GLY A 50 29.23 7.82 -0.47
C GLY A 50 28.10 8.55 0.30
N VAL A 51 27.08 9.05 -0.41
CA VAL A 51 25.85 9.65 0.15
C VAL A 51 24.63 9.00 -0.47
N PRO A 52 24.24 7.79 0.00
CA PRO A 52 23.17 7.02 -0.59
C PRO A 52 21.79 7.52 -0.16
N PHE A 53 21.27 8.56 -0.82
CA PHE A 53 19.91 9.07 -0.55
C PHE A 53 18.83 7.99 -0.71
N CYS A 54 19.09 6.95 -1.52
CA CYS A 54 18.16 5.84 -1.70
C CYS A 54 17.75 5.14 -0.38
N GLN A 55 18.66 5.10 0.61
CA GLN A 55 18.40 4.49 1.93
C GLN A 55 18.15 5.49 3.05
N ALA A 56 18.10 6.81 2.76
CA ALA A 56 18.06 7.84 3.80
C ALA A 56 16.73 7.87 4.58
N GLY A 57 15.60 7.66 3.94
CA GLY A 57 14.27 7.63 4.58
C GLY A 57 13.93 8.90 5.35
N MET A 58 14.30 10.07 4.83
CA MET A 58 14.19 11.35 5.53
C MET A 58 13.24 12.32 4.83
N GLN A 59 12.73 13.27 5.62
CA GLN A 59 11.98 14.39 5.06
C GLN A 59 12.95 15.47 4.59
N ILE A 60 12.79 15.89 3.33
CA ILE A 60 13.55 17.01 2.73
C ILE A 60 12.53 18.04 2.25
N GLY A 61 12.50 19.19 2.89
CA GLY A 61 11.47 20.19 2.64
C GLY A 61 10.07 19.64 2.93
N SER A 62 9.20 19.66 1.94
CA SER A 62 7.80 19.19 2.05
C SER A 62 7.58 17.73 1.63
N ALA A 63 8.62 17.01 1.18
CA ALA A 63 8.51 15.66 0.65
C ALA A 63 9.51 14.69 1.28
N PHE A 64 9.16 13.41 1.29
CA PHE A 64 10.09 12.36 1.71
C PHE A 64 11.07 11.99 0.58
N SER A 65 12.24 11.47 0.99
CA SER A 65 13.32 11.03 0.12
C SER A 65 13.90 9.72 0.64
N GLY A 66 14.13 8.77 -0.25
CA GLY A 66 14.74 7.48 0.08
C GLY A 66 13.81 6.48 0.77
N CYS A 67 14.35 5.32 1.10
CA CYS A 67 13.62 4.20 1.68
C CYS A 67 13.34 4.42 3.18
N PRO A 68 12.07 4.45 3.63
CA PRO A 68 11.72 4.57 5.05
C PRO A 68 12.23 3.42 5.93
N LEU A 69 12.46 2.24 5.35
CA LEU A 69 13.04 1.09 6.04
C LEU A 69 14.56 1.20 6.20
N ASN A 70 15.18 2.20 5.61
CA ASN A 70 16.63 2.35 5.54
C ASN A 70 17.32 1.11 4.92
N ASN A 71 16.69 0.54 3.88
CA ASN A 71 17.20 -0.63 3.19
C ASN A 71 18.65 -0.42 2.73
N LEU A 72 19.50 -1.42 2.96
CA LEU A 72 20.93 -1.40 2.67
C LEU A 72 21.20 -1.63 1.18
N ILE A 73 20.61 -0.77 0.36
CA ILE A 73 20.48 -0.90 -1.10
C ILE A 73 21.83 -1.06 -1.82
N PRO A 74 22.87 -0.24 -1.53
CA PRO A 74 24.16 -0.41 -2.19
C PRO A 74 24.79 -1.78 -1.90
N GLU A 75 24.65 -2.28 -0.67
CA GLU A 75 25.28 -3.53 -0.26
C GLU A 75 24.67 -4.74 -0.96
N TRP A 76 23.32 -4.87 -0.95
CA TRP A 76 22.71 -6.01 -1.62
C TRP A 76 22.75 -5.88 -3.15
N ASN A 77 22.87 -4.69 -3.74
CA ASN A 77 23.16 -4.53 -5.16
C ASN A 77 24.55 -5.05 -5.52
N ASP A 78 25.56 -4.81 -4.69
CA ASP A 78 26.90 -5.37 -4.87
C ASP A 78 26.90 -6.90 -4.80
N LEU A 79 26.12 -7.46 -3.87
CA LEU A 79 25.99 -8.91 -3.70
C LEU A 79 25.30 -9.56 -4.91
N ILE A 80 24.23 -8.95 -5.45
CA ILE A 80 23.61 -9.40 -6.70
C ILE A 80 24.62 -9.38 -7.84
N TYR A 81 25.32 -8.27 -8.04
CA TYR A 81 26.32 -8.12 -9.09
C TYR A 81 27.36 -9.24 -9.07
N LYS A 82 27.77 -9.66 -7.88
CA LYS A 82 28.72 -10.76 -7.67
C LYS A 82 28.12 -12.17 -7.73
N GLY A 83 26.81 -12.28 -7.89
CA GLY A 83 26.09 -13.56 -7.87
C GLY A 83 25.91 -14.17 -6.48
N ASN A 84 26.09 -13.40 -5.41
CA ASN A 84 25.97 -13.85 -4.03
C ASN A 84 24.51 -13.70 -3.54
N TRP A 85 23.60 -14.49 -4.08
CA TRP A 85 22.16 -14.37 -3.88
C TRP A 85 21.70 -14.59 -2.45
N GLU A 86 22.22 -15.63 -1.78
CA GLU A 86 21.92 -15.90 -0.37
C GLU A 86 22.31 -14.73 0.54
N GLN A 87 23.52 -14.17 0.35
CA GLN A 87 23.96 -13.02 1.12
C GLN A 87 23.15 -11.77 0.81
N ALA A 88 22.73 -11.58 -0.47
CA ALA A 88 21.83 -10.49 -0.85
C ALA A 88 20.47 -10.58 -0.14
N TYR A 89 19.88 -11.78 -0.11
CA TYR A 89 18.65 -12.05 0.63
C TYR A 89 18.82 -11.78 2.14
N ASN A 90 19.86 -12.34 2.74
CA ASN A 90 20.15 -12.12 4.15
C ASN A 90 20.34 -10.63 4.47
N ARG A 91 21.00 -9.87 3.59
CA ARG A 91 21.21 -8.44 3.76
C ARG A 91 19.95 -7.62 3.62
N LEU A 92 19.09 -7.97 2.68
CA LEU A 92 17.78 -7.34 2.50
C LEU A 92 16.86 -7.57 3.71
N LYS A 93 16.86 -8.79 4.26
CA LYS A 93 16.05 -9.18 5.43
C LYS A 93 16.43 -8.44 6.72
N VAL A 94 17.62 -7.86 6.83
CA VAL A 94 18.01 -7.07 8.02
C VAL A 94 17.08 -5.89 8.26
N THR A 95 16.64 -5.23 7.20
CA THR A 95 15.84 -4.00 7.27
C THR A 95 14.41 -4.16 6.77
N ASN A 96 14.12 -5.17 5.95
CA ASN A 96 12.79 -5.40 5.38
C ASN A 96 12.25 -6.78 5.73
N ASN A 97 11.11 -6.83 6.43
CA ASN A 97 10.44 -8.08 6.77
C ASN A 97 9.78 -8.75 5.56
N PHE A 98 9.31 -7.95 4.60
CA PHE A 98 8.44 -8.39 3.49
C PHE A 98 8.88 -7.85 2.13
N PRO A 99 10.06 -8.27 1.63
CA PRO A 99 10.50 -7.89 0.29
C PRO A 99 9.52 -8.34 -0.80
N GLU A 100 8.85 -9.46 -0.60
CA GLU A 100 7.81 -10.00 -1.48
C GLU A 100 6.64 -9.03 -1.70
N PHE A 101 6.30 -8.20 -0.70
CA PHE A 101 5.24 -7.19 -0.82
C PHE A 101 5.80 -5.87 -1.34
N THR A 102 6.91 -5.40 -0.78
CA THR A 102 7.47 -4.10 -1.14
C THR A 102 7.99 -4.06 -2.57
N SER A 103 8.56 -5.14 -3.08
CA SER A 103 9.00 -5.24 -4.48
C SER A 103 7.85 -5.12 -5.49
N ARG A 104 6.63 -5.45 -5.10
CA ARG A 104 5.43 -5.40 -5.94
C ARG A 104 4.64 -4.10 -5.80
N VAL A 105 4.44 -3.62 -4.56
CA VAL A 105 3.47 -2.53 -4.29
C VAL A 105 4.10 -1.23 -3.79
N CYS A 106 5.40 -1.18 -3.48
CA CYS A 106 6.07 0.06 -3.10
C CYS A 106 6.27 0.96 -4.32
N PRO A 107 5.98 2.28 -4.21
CA PRO A 107 6.22 3.21 -5.31
C PRO A 107 7.72 3.50 -5.55
N ALA A 108 8.63 2.88 -4.79
CA ALA A 108 10.08 2.98 -4.90
C ALA A 108 10.64 4.40 -4.69
N LEU A 109 10.40 4.98 -3.48
CA LEU A 109 11.01 6.26 -3.09
C LEU A 109 12.54 6.23 -3.22
N CYS A 110 13.15 5.07 -2.99
CA CYS A 110 14.58 4.84 -3.13
C CYS A 110 15.11 5.12 -4.56
N GLU A 111 14.37 4.71 -5.60
CA GLU A 111 14.73 4.97 -6.99
C GLU A 111 14.66 6.47 -7.32
N LYS A 112 13.61 7.16 -6.81
CA LYS A 112 13.44 8.59 -7.04
C LYS A 112 14.48 9.46 -6.32
N ALA A 113 15.14 8.88 -5.31
CA ALA A 113 16.24 9.50 -4.56
C ALA A 113 17.63 8.99 -4.99
N CYS A 114 17.72 8.02 -5.90
CA CYS A 114 18.99 7.47 -6.36
C CYS A 114 19.86 8.55 -7.00
N THR A 115 21.14 8.62 -6.60
CA THR A 115 22.10 9.60 -7.12
C THR A 115 22.32 9.44 -8.63
N CYS A 116 22.28 8.21 -9.17
CA CYS A 116 22.32 8.00 -10.62
C CYS A 116 21.17 8.73 -11.34
N GLY A 117 20.01 8.82 -10.70
CA GLY A 117 18.83 9.50 -11.24
C GLY A 117 18.95 11.03 -11.32
N ALA A 118 20.02 11.63 -10.78
CA ALA A 118 20.27 13.07 -10.92
C ALA A 118 20.78 13.45 -12.33
N ASN A 119 21.45 12.52 -13.01
CA ASN A 119 22.09 12.75 -14.31
C ASN A 119 21.69 11.71 -15.40
N GLY A 120 20.85 10.75 -15.06
CA GLY A 120 20.43 9.68 -15.97
C GLY A 120 19.37 8.79 -15.34
N ASP A 121 19.38 7.51 -15.67
CA ASP A 121 18.42 6.56 -15.10
C ASP A 121 18.86 6.06 -13.73
N ALA A 122 17.95 6.11 -12.77
CA ALA A 122 18.16 5.51 -11.46
C ALA A 122 18.41 4.00 -11.54
N VAL A 123 18.99 3.40 -10.52
CA VAL A 123 19.09 1.94 -10.37
C VAL A 123 17.68 1.35 -10.20
N SER A 124 17.42 0.20 -10.84
CA SER A 124 16.15 -0.55 -10.73
C SER A 124 16.03 -1.27 -9.39
N VAL A 125 15.94 -0.48 -8.31
CA VAL A 125 16.00 -0.98 -6.93
C VAL A 125 14.87 -1.96 -6.64
N ARG A 126 13.66 -1.63 -7.08
CA ARG A 126 12.47 -2.47 -6.86
C ARG A 126 12.56 -3.79 -7.62
N ALA A 127 13.03 -3.76 -8.89
CA ALA A 127 13.23 -4.97 -9.66
C ALA A 127 14.35 -5.84 -9.05
N ASN A 128 15.42 -5.23 -8.50
CA ASN A 128 16.47 -5.94 -7.79
C ASN A 128 15.94 -6.61 -6.51
N GLU A 129 15.13 -5.92 -5.74
CA GLU A 129 14.46 -6.46 -4.55
C GLU A 129 13.55 -7.66 -4.93
N TYR A 130 12.80 -7.53 -6.05
CA TYR A 130 11.96 -8.59 -6.59
C TYR A 130 12.78 -9.82 -6.99
N GLY A 131 13.86 -9.64 -7.72
CA GLY A 131 14.76 -10.74 -8.10
C GLY A 131 15.38 -11.44 -6.88
N ILE A 132 15.79 -10.70 -5.84
CA ILE A 132 16.37 -11.31 -4.62
C ILE A 132 15.34 -12.20 -3.94
N ILE A 133 14.11 -11.71 -3.73
CA ILE A 133 13.13 -12.47 -2.93
C ILE A 133 12.58 -13.67 -3.69
N GLU A 134 12.29 -13.54 -5.00
CA GLU A 134 11.82 -14.70 -5.77
C GLU A 134 12.91 -15.78 -5.87
N ASN A 135 14.16 -15.39 -6.12
CA ASN A 135 15.28 -16.34 -6.09
C ASN A 135 15.42 -17.03 -4.71
N ALA A 136 15.17 -16.30 -3.61
CA ALA A 136 15.25 -16.89 -2.28
C ALA A 136 14.16 -17.97 -2.04
N TYR A 137 12.97 -17.77 -2.58
CA TYR A 137 11.92 -18.79 -2.53
C TYR A 137 12.24 -19.98 -3.45
N GLU A 138 12.73 -19.72 -4.66
CA GLU A 138 13.11 -20.78 -5.62
C GLU A 138 14.23 -21.68 -5.09
N GLU A 139 15.20 -21.11 -4.39
CA GLU A 139 16.36 -21.84 -3.84
C GLU A 139 16.14 -22.36 -2.42
N GLY A 140 14.95 -22.18 -1.83
CA GLY A 140 14.65 -22.63 -0.46
C GLY A 140 15.42 -21.88 0.62
N LEU A 141 15.81 -20.62 0.36
CA LEU A 141 16.48 -19.75 1.34
C LEU A 141 15.50 -19.01 2.24
N ALA A 142 14.24 -18.92 1.82
CA ALA A 142 13.18 -18.23 2.54
C ALA A 142 12.43 -19.16 3.52
N ASP A 143 13.14 -20.07 4.14
CA ASP A 143 12.59 -21.03 5.11
C ASP A 143 12.26 -20.42 6.46
N ALA A 144 11.41 -21.12 7.24
CA ALA A 144 11.00 -20.73 8.58
C ALA A 144 12.20 -20.69 9.56
N ARG A 145 12.31 -19.61 10.32
CA ARG A 145 13.36 -19.38 11.33
C ARG A 145 12.76 -19.46 12.72
N ILE A 146 12.63 -20.68 13.24
CA ILE A 146 12.00 -20.93 14.53
C ILE A 146 12.88 -20.40 15.67
N PRO A 147 12.37 -19.51 16.55
CA PRO A 147 13.11 -19.01 17.71
C PRO A 147 13.52 -20.15 18.65
N LYS A 148 14.81 -20.22 18.96
CA LYS A 148 15.37 -21.27 19.83
C LYS A 148 14.91 -21.16 21.29
N VAL A 149 14.59 -19.94 21.73
CA VAL A 149 14.20 -19.64 23.12
C VAL A 149 12.94 -18.82 23.13
N ARG A 150 11.95 -19.21 23.90
CA ARG A 150 10.71 -18.46 24.13
C ARG A 150 10.80 -17.67 25.44
N THR A 151 10.35 -16.41 25.41
CA THR A 151 10.42 -15.47 26.55
C THR A 151 9.33 -15.73 27.61
N GLY A 152 8.28 -16.46 27.23
CA GLY A 152 7.07 -16.64 28.04
C GLY A 152 6.12 -15.42 28.02
N LYS A 153 6.45 -14.36 27.30
CA LYS A 153 5.57 -13.19 27.13
C LYS A 153 4.58 -13.39 25.99
N LYS A 154 3.34 -12.96 26.20
CA LYS A 154 2.22 -13.09 25.25
C LYS A 154 1.82 -11.73 24.70
N ILE A 155 1.74 -11.60 23.38
CA ILE A 155 1.42 -10.35 22.71
C ILE A 155 0.24 -10.58 21.77
N ALA A 156 -0.81 -9.76 21.91
CA ALA A 156 -1.92 -9.70 20.98
C ALA A 156 -1.69 -8.58 19.98
N ILE A 157 -1.90 -8.87 18.70
CA ILE A 157 -1.88 -7.87 17.61
C ILE A 157 -3.25 -7.84 16.96
N ILE A 158 -3.89 -6.67 16.94
CA ILE A 158 -5.24 -6.49 16.42
C ILE A 158 -5.15 -5.90 15.02
N GLY A 159 -5.30 -6.75 14.01
CA GLY A 159 -5.18 -6.44 12.59
C GLY A 159 -3.91 -7.03 11.96
N SER A 160 -4.09 -7.68 10.84
CA SER A 160 -3.05 -8.40 10.08
C SER A 160 -2.53 -7.62 8.86
N GLY A 161 -2.69 -6.30 8.83
CA GLY A 161 -2.08 -5.46 7.80
C GLY A 161 -0.55 -5.43 7.90
N PRO A 162 0.19 -4.79 6.97
CA PRO A 162 1.66 -4.80 6.92
C PRO A 162 2.33 -4.41 8.24
N SER A 163 1.76 -3.45 8.98
CA SER A 163 2.32 -3.03 10.28
C SER A 163 2.15 -4.10 11.36
N GLY A 164 0.98 -4.73 11.43
CA GLY A 164 0.73 -5.83 12.38
C GLY A 164 1.59 -7.05 12.07
N LEU A 165 1.72 -7.41 10.79
CA LEU A 165 2.60 -8.51 10.36
C LEU A 165 4.08 -8.22 10.67
N ALA A 166 4.56 -6.97 10.45
CA ALA A 166 5.94 -6.61 10.77
C ALA A 166 6.23 -6.66 12.27
N ALA A 167 5.28 -6.21 13.09
CA ALA A 167 5.37 -6.34 14.54
C ALA A 167 5.37 -7.84 14.97
N ALA A 168 4.51 -8.66 14.36
CA ALA A 168 4.42 -10.10 14.64
C ALA A 168 5.72 -10.81 14.30
N ASP A 169 6.29 -10.57 13.11
CA ASP A 169 7.55 -11.18 12.67
C ASP A 169 8.70 -10.81 13.62
N GLN A 170 8.89 -9.54 13.95
CA GLN A 170 9.95 -9.08 14.86
C GLN A 170 9.81 -9.66 16.26
N LEU A 171 8.61 -9.60 16.85
CA LEU A 171 8.37 -10.06 18.21
C LEU A 171 8.43 -11.59 18.34
N ASN A 172 7.95 -12.32 17.32
CA ASN A 172 8.09 -13.76 17.27
C ASN A 172 9.56 -14.18 17.16
N GLN A 173 10.34 -13.56 16.27
CA GLN A 173 11.78 -13.83 16.14
C GLN A 173 12.55 -13.50 17.43
N ARG A 174 12.09 -12.52 18.20
CA ARG A 174 12.61 -12.21 19.53
C ARG A 174 12.29 -13.29 20.58
N GLY A 175 11.34 -14.18 20.28
CA GLY A 175 10.93 -15.30 21.13
C GLY A 175 9.64 -15.08 21.92
N HIS A 176 8.91 -14.00 21.68
CA HIS A 176 7.59 -13.81 22.29
C HIS A 176 6.55 -14.73 21.64
N SER A 177 5.48 -15.07 22.38
CA SER A 177 4.31 -15.74 21.83
C SER A 177 3.36 -14.70 21.27
N VAL A 178 3.15 -14.72 19.95
CA VAL A 178 2.38 -13.70 19.24
C VAL A 178 1.10 -14.31 18.67
N THR A 179 -0.03 -13.68 18.95
CA THR A 179 -1.33 -13.99 18.32
C THR A 179 -1.83 -12.75 17.57
N VAL A 180 -2.12 -12.92 16.30
CA VAL A 180 -2.67 -11.87 15.41
C VAL A 180 -4.15 -12.13 15.18
N PHE A 181 -5.00 -11.21 15.58
CA PHE A 181 -6.45 -11.26 15.37
C PHE A 181 -6.83 -10.52 14.10
N GLU A 182 -7.47 -11.19 13.17
CA GLU A 182 -7.94 -10.63 11.90
C GLU A 182 -9.45 -10.78 11.76
N ARG A 183 -10.15 -9.67 11.48
CA ARG A 183 -11.61 -9.68 11.31
C ARG A 183 -12.11 -10.32 10.02
N ASN A 184 -11.27 -10.37 8.99
CA ASN A 184 -11.58 -11.03 7.74
C ASN A 184 -11.22 -12.52 7.81
N ASP A 185 -11.65 -13.24 6.79
CA ASP A 185 -11.39 -14.67 6.61
C ASP A 185 -9.97 -15.00 6.14
N ARG A 186 -9.19 -13.97 5.73
CA ARG A 186 -7.79 -14.11 5.30
C ARG A 186 -6.92 -13.01 5.89
N VAL A 187 -5.68 -13.37 6.19
CA VAL A 187 -4.63 -12.49 6.70
C VAL A 187 -4.10 -11.57 5.60
N GLY A 188 -3.64 -10.38 5.94
CA GLY A 188 -2.95 -9.47 5.03
C GLY A 188 -3.54 -8.06 4.96
N GLY A 189 -4.74 -7.82 5.52
CA GLY A 189 -5.39 -6.52 5.51
C GLY A 189 -5.58 -5.97 4.09
N LEU A 190 -5.08 -4.76 3.79
CA LEU A 190 -5.18 -4.17 2.45
C LEU A 190 -4.31 -4.89 1.41
N LEU A 191 -3.25 -5.59 1.77
CA LEU A 191 -2.50 -6.43 0.82
C LEU A 191 -3.41 -7.53 0.24
N MET A 192 -4.24 -8.15 1.09
CA MET A 192 -5.18 -9.19 0.68
C MET A 192 -6.39 -8.62 -0.07
N TYR A 193 -7.07 -7.62 0.51
CA TYR A 193 -8.39 -7.19 0.03
C TYR A 193 -8.48 -5.75 -0.50
N GLY A 194 -7.40 -4.97 -0.43
CA GLY A 194 -7.36 -3.60 -0.98
C GLY A 194 -6.57 -3.50 -2.27
N ILE A 195 -5.56 -4.35 -2.46
CA ILE A 195 -4.71 -4.41 -3.66
C ILE A 195 -5.23 -5.50 -4.58
N PRO A 196 -5.45 -5.24 -5.88
CA PRO A 196 -5.92 -6.26 -6.83
C PRO A 196 -4.91 -7.41 -7.00
N ASN A 197 -5.42 -8.60 -7.37
CA ASN A 197 -4.57 -9.79 -7.56
C ASN A 197 -3.50 -9.58 -8.64
N MET A 198 -3.85 -8.90 -9.75
CA MET A 198 -2.90 -8.62 -10.83
C MET A 198 -1.72 -7.70 -10.44
N LYS A 199 -1.78 -7.05 -9.29
CA LYS A 199 -0.68 -6.22 -8.75
C LYS A 199 0.09 -6.92 -7.64
N LEU A 200 -0.56 -7.81 -6.92
CA LEU A 200 0.01 -8.66 -5.86
C LEU A 200 -0.83 -9.93 -5.76
N GLU A 201 -0.34 -11.02 -6.32
CA GLU A 201 -0.98 -12.33 -6.20
C GLU A 201 -1.12 -12.76 -4.74
N LYS A 202 -2.26 -13.39 -4.41
CA LYS A 202 -2.57 -13.71 -3.02
C LYS A 202 -1.77 -14.91 -2.51
N ASP A 203 -1.31 -15.76 -3.40
CA ASP A 203 -0.39 -16.86 -3.09
C ASP A 203 0.95 -16.34 -2.53
N VAL A 204 1.39 -15.16 -2.97
CA VAL A 204 2.59 -14.47 -2.41
C VAL A 204 2.39 -14.11 -0.94
N ILE A 205 1.16 -13.73 -0.56
CA ILE A 205 0.83 -13.45 0.83
C ILE A 205 0.75 -14.76 1.61
N GLU A 206 0.04 -15.76 1.08
CA GLU A 206 -0.18 -17.04 1.74
C GLU A 206 1.15 -17.76 2.02
N ARG A 207 2.08 -17.82 1.03
CA ARG A 207 3.40 -18.44 1.24
C ARG A 207 4.18 -17.80 2.40
N LYS A 208 4.07 -16.45 2.57
CA LYS A 208 4.74 -15.77 3.69
C LYS A 208 4.03 -16.02 5.02
N ILE A 209 2.70 -16.04 5.03
CA ILE A 209 1.93 -16.34 6.24
C ILE A 209 2.20 -17.76 6.72
N ASN A 210 2.26 -18.74 5.82
CA ASN A 210 2.61 -20.13 6.16
C ASN A 210 3.98 -20.21 6.86
N ILE A 211 5.00 -19.49 6.36
CA ILE A 211 6.30 -19.40 7.01
C ILE A 211 6.18 -18.82 8.44
N MET A 212 5.41 -17.74 8.61
CA MET A 212 5.22 -17.13 9.94
C MET A 212 4.49 -18.07 10.91
N GLU A 213 3.54 -18.88 10.41
CA GLU A 213 2.87 -19.91 11.21
C GLU A 213 3.84 -21.01 11.62
N GLU A 214 4.69 -21.51 10.73
CA GLU A 214 5.75 -22.46 11.02
C GLU A 214 6.76 -21.91 12.05
N GLU A 215 7.04 -20.61 12.01
CA GLU A 215 7.86 -19.91 13.00
C GLU A 215 7.17 -19.76 14.36
N GLY A 216 5.86 -20.01 14.44
CA GLY A 216 5.06 -20.04 15.66
C GLY A 216 4.23 -18.81 15.95
N VAL A 217 3.94 -17.98 14.94
CA VAL A 217 2.90 -16.93 15.01
C VAL A 217 1.53 -17.60 14.88
N THR A 218 0.60 -17.25 15.76
CA THR A 218 -0.80 -17.71 15.67
C THR A 218 -1.66 -16.66 14.97
N PHE A 219 -2.43 -17.05 13.97
CA PHE A 219 -3.40 -16.19 13.30
C PHE A 219 -4.83 -16.65 13.61
N GLU A 220 -5.62 -15.75 14.19
CA GLU A 220 -7.05 -15.94 14.50
C GLU A 220 -7.88 -15.11 13.50
N THR A 221 -8.28 -15.74 12.40
CA THR A 221 -9.15 -15.10 11.39
C THR A 221 -10.61 -15.11 11.80
N CYS A 222 -11.47 -14.34 11.11
CA CYS A 222 -12.88 -14.13 11.47
C CYS A 222 -13.07 -13.64 12.92
N SER A 223 -12.08 -12.98 13.47
CA SER A 223 -11.98 -12.56 14.88
C SER A 223 -12.01 -11.04 15.02
N ASN A 224 -13.20 -10.48 15.13
CA ASN A 224 -13.42 -9.03 15.18
C ASN A 224 -13.38 -8.51 16.61
N VAL A 225 -12.18 -8.16 17.09
CA VAL A 225 -12.00 -7.62 18.44
C VAL A 225 -12.67 -6.25 18.58
N GLY A 226 -13.45 -6.10 19.63
CA GLY A 226 -14.31 -4.92 19.89
C GLY A 226 -15.76 -5.09 19.40
N LYS A 227 -16.05 -6.19 18.65
CA LYS A 227 -17.42 -6.62 18.32
C LYS A 227 -17.69 -8.03 18.81
N ASP A 228 -17.00 -9.01 18.27
CA ASP A 228 -17.22 -10.43 18.57
C ASP A 228 -16.41 -10.87 19.80
N ILE A 229 -15.20 -10.33 19.95
CA ILE A 229 -14.29 -10.56 21.07
C ILE A 229 -14.17 -9.28 21.88
N LYS A 230 -14.35 -9.36 23.21
CA LYS A 230 -14.23 -8.19 24.07
C LYS A 230 -12.76 -7.78 24.26
N ALA A 231 -12.49 -6.48 24.15
CA ALA A 231 -11.17 -5.93 24.43
C ALA A 231 -10.67 -6.28 25.86
N SER A 232 -11.57 -6.37 26.84
CA SER A 232 -11.23 -6.77 28.23
C SER A 232 -10.72 -8.19 28.37
N GLU A 233 -11.13 -9.12 27.50
CA GLU A 233 -10.63 -10.48 27.47
C GLU A 233 -9.19 -10.50 26.94
N ILE A 234 -8.94 -9.77 25.84
CA ILE A 234 -7.59 -9.61 25.27
C ILE A 234 -6.63 -8.96 26.28
N LEU A 235 -7.06 -7.88 26.95
CA LEU A 235 -6.24 -7.18 27.95
C LEU A 235 -5.89 -8.06 29.17
N LYS A 236 -6.73 -9.05 29.48
CA LYS A 236 -6.50 -10.00 30.59
C LYS A 236 -5.52 -11.11 30.21
N ASP A 237 -5.58 -11.62 28.97
CA ASP A 237 -4.91 -12.84 28.54
C ASP A 237 -3.51 -12.58 27.94
N PHE A 238 -3.19 -11.32 27.63
CA PHE A 238 -1.93 -10.91 26.99
C PHE A 238 -1.19 -9.84 27.78
N ASP A 239 0.14 -9.92 27.79
CA ASP A 239 1.01 -8.95 28.48
C ASP A 239 1.01 -7.58 27.79
N ARG A 240 0.88 -7.55 26.45
CA ARG A 240 0.78 -6.31 25.63
C ARG A 240 -0.19 -6.51 24.47
N VAL A 241 -0.82 -5.41 24.07
CA VAL A 241 -1.73 -5.36 22.94
C VAL A 241 -1.24 -4.30 21.94
N ILE A 242 -1.11 -4.69 20.68
CA ILE A 242 -0.74 -3.78 19.59
C ILE A 242 -1.96 -3.55 18.70
N LEU A 243 -2.44 -2.32 18.61
CA LEU A 243 -3.50 -1.95 17.70
C LEU A 243 -2.92 -1.63 16.32
N ALA A 244 -3.25 -2.44 15.32
CA ALA A 244 -2.74 -2.38 13.94
C ALA A 244 -3.90 -2.42 12.90
N CYS A 245 -5.07 -1.86 13.26
CA CYS A 245 -6.30 -1.97 12.46
C CYS A 245 -6.32 -1.08 11.21
N GLY A 246 -5.28 -0.31 10.96
CA GLY A 246 -5.18 0.57 9.81
C GLY A 246 -6.13 1.78 9.85
N ALA A 247 -6.32 2.43 8.70
CA ALA A 247 -7.27 3.51 8.48
C ALA A 247 -8.38 3.01 7.54
N SER A 248 -9.47 2.51 8.11
CA SER A 248 -10.55 1.85 7.35
C SER A 248 -11.85 2.66 7.30
N ASN A 249 -11.89 3.87 7.89
CA ASN A 249 -13.03 4.75 7.82
C ASN A 249 -12.98 5.56 6.51
N PRO A 250 -13.77 5.21 5.46
CA PRO A 250 -13.65 5.84 4.16
C PRO A 250 -14.17 7.27 4.18
N ARG A 251 -13.52 8.15 3.42
CA ARG A 251 -14.04 9.49 3.13
C ARG A 251 -15.17 9.39 2.13
N ASP A 252 -16.35 9.86 2.50
CA ASP A 252 -17.52 9.88 1.65
C ASP A 252 -17.75 11.23 0.99
N ILE A 253 -18.55 11.24 -0.08
CA ILE A 253 -18.96 12.42 -0.83
C ILE A 253 -20.40 12.77 -0.44
N LYS A 254 -20.58 13.94 0.13
CA LYS A 254 -21.89 14.41 0.60
C LYS A 254 -22.56 15.26 -0.47
N VAL A 255 -23.13 14.61 -1.47
CA VAL A 255 -23.89 15.27 -2.56
C VAL A 255 -25.27 14.62 -2.72
N PRO A 256 -26.27 15.32 -3.29
CA PRO A 256 -27.59 14.76 -3.56
C PRO A 256 -27.48 13.48 -4.41
N GLY A 257 -28.32 12.49 -4.11
CA GLY A 257 -28.35 11.20 -4.83
C GLY A 257 -27.28 10.20 -4.41
N ARG A 258 -26.49 10.47 -3.35
CA ARG A 258 -25.44 9.58 -2.83
C ARG A 258 -25.96 8.19 -2.45
N GLU A 259 -27.22 8.10 -2.07
CA GLU A 259 -27.91 6.88 -1.65
C GLU A 259 -28.35 5.97 -2.80
N ALA A 260 -28.13 6.36 -4.05
CA ALA A 260 -28.52 5.55 -5.22
C ALA A 260 -27.76 4.22 -5.24
N ASN A 261 -28.45 3.17 -5.67
CA ASN A 261 -27.84 1.85 -5.91
C ASN A 261 -26.83 1.93 -7.06
N GLY A 262 -25.63 1.41 -6.86
CA GLY A 262 -24.53 1.47 -7.84
C GLY A 262 -23.40 2.39 -7.41
N ILE A 263 -23.46 2.97 -6.19
CA ILE A 263 -22.40 3.82 -5.63
C ILE A 263 -21.74 3.12 -4.45
N TYR A 264 -20.48 2.74 -4.60
CA TYR A 264 -19.72 1.97 -3.61
C TYR A 264 -18.39 2.66 -3.27
N PHE A 265 -17.82 2.31 -2.11
CA PHE A 265 -16.44 2.65 -1.84
C PHE A 265 -15.50 1.76 -2.67
N ALA A 266 -14.39 2.33 -3.11
CA ALA A 266 -13.38 1.62 -3.91
C ALA A 266 -12.90 0.32 -3.24
N VAL A 267 -12.66 0.36 -1.92
CA VAL A 267 -12.20 -0.82 -1.17
C VAL A 267 -13.23 -1.94 -1.16
N ASP A 268 -14.53 -1.64 -1.10
CA ASP A 268 -15.59 -2.65 -1.15
C ASP A 268 -15.64 -3.34 -2.53
N PHE A 269 -15.45 -2.56 -3.60
CA PHE A 269 -15.36 -3.08 -4.96
C PHE A 269 -14.14 -4.01 -5.12
N LEU A 270 -12.95 -3.55 -4.73
CA LEU A 270 -11.71 -4.33 -4.81
C LEU A 270 -11.77 -5.58 -3.93
N LYS A 271 -12.26 -5.45 -2.69
CA LYS A 271 -12.45 -6.56 -1.76
C LYS A 271 -13.41 -7.61 -2.33
N SER A 272 -14.58 -7.17 -2.81
CA SER A 272 -15.58 -8.10 -3.36
C SER A 272 -15.03 -8.86 -4.58
N THR A 273 -14.30 -8.18 -5.44
CA THR A 273 -13.63 -8.78 -6.61
C THR A 273 -12.60 -9.83 -6.19
N THR A 274 -11.66 -9.45 -5.32
CA THR A 274 -10.60 -10.37 -4.88
C THR A 274 -11.19 -11.56 -4.14
N LYS A 275 -12.15 -11.33 -3.23
CA LYS A 275 -12.81 -12.41 -2.50
C LYS A 275 -13.53 -13.38 -3.43
N SER A 276 -14.27 -12.88 -4.40
CA SER A 276 -14.96 -13.71 -5.39
C SER A 276 -13.99 -14.46 -6.31
N LEU A 277 -12.87 -13.82 -6.68
CA LEU A 277 -11.81 -14.47 -7.46
C LEU A 277 -11.27 -15.70 -6.70
N LEU A 278 -10.91 -15.54 -5.45
CA LEU A 278 -10.33 -16.60 -4.62
C LEU A 278 -11.34 -17.69 -4.23
N ASP A 279 -12.57 -17.30 -3.91
CA ASP A 279 -13.57 -18.26 -3.41
C ASP A 279 -14.28 -19.05 -4.53
N CYS A 280 -14.47 -18.45 -5.70
CA CYS A 280 -15.33 -19.04 -6.74
C CYS A 280 -15.02 -18.57 -8.17
N ASN A 281 -13.83 -18.07 -8.43
CA ASN A 281 -13.37 -17.63 -9.75
C ASN A 281 -14.34 -16.65 -10.43
N LEU A 282 -14.70 -15.57 -9.70
CA LEU A 282 -15.58 -14.50 -10.17
C LEU A 282 -16.98 -14.96 -10.62
N ARG A 283 -17.57 -15.92 -9.90
CA ARG A 283 -18.95 -16.35 -10.19
C ARG A 283 -19.90 -15.16 -10.14
N GLU A 284 -20.75 -15.05 -11.15
CA GLU A 284 -21.72 -13.95 -11.28
C GLU A 284 -22.61 -13.82 -10.02
N GLY A 285 -22.85 -12.58 -9.59
CA GLY A 285 -23.64 -12.27 -8.39
C GLY A 285 -22.88 -12.34 -7.06
N THR A 286 -21.58 -12.73 -7.04
CA THR A 286 -20.78 -12.82 -5.80
C THR A 286 -19.89 -11.59 -5.57
N PHE A 287 -19.86 -10.62 -6.49
CA PHE A 287 -19.05 -9.40 -6.42
C PHE A 287 -19.76 -8.21 -7.09
N ILE A 288 -19.26 -7.01 -6.82
CA ILE A 288 -19.73 -5.77 -7.46
C ILE A 288 -19.21 -5.75 -8.89
N SER A 289 -20.05 -6.04 -9.88
CA SER A 289 -19.65 -6.17 -11.26
C SER A 289 -19.68 -4.85 -12.02
N ALA A 290 -18.61 -4.56 -12.76
CA ALA A 290 -18.50 -3.43 -13.71
C ALA A 290 -18.87 -3.85 -15.14
N LYS A 291 -19.21 -5.11 -15.40
CA LYS A 291 -19.46 -5.67 -16.74
C LYS A 291 -20.56 -4.91 -17.49
N GLY A 292 -20.19 -4.38 -18.66
CA GLY A 292 -21.10 -3.65 -19.55
C GLY A 292 -21.59 -2.30 -19.05
N LYS A 293 -21.01 -1.77 -17.95
CA LYS A 293 -21.39 -0.49 -17.33
C LYS A 293 -20.45 0.63 -17.72
N ASN A 294 -20.97 1.86 -17.73
CA ASN A 294 -20.17 3.07 -17.66
C ASN A 294 -19.76 3.28 -16.20
N VAL A 295 -18.47 3.26 -15.93
CA VAL A 295 -17.90 3.32 -14.58
C VAL A 295 -17.30 4.70 -14.33
N MET A 296 -17.57 5.28 -13.16
CA MET A 296 -16.89 6.50 -12.68
C MET A 296 -16.09 6.18 -11.42
N VAL A 297 -14.80 6.49 -11.46
CA VAL A 297 -13.90 6.41 -10.31
C VAL A 297 -13.65 7.82 -9.79
N ILE A 298 -13.87 8.08 -8.51
CA ILE A 298 -13.68 9.39 -7.89
C ILE A 298 -12.43 9.35 -7.02
N GLY A 299 -11.33 9.91 -7.55
CA GLY A 299 -10.01 9.97 -6.95
C GLY A 299 -8.91 9.56 -7.91
N GLY A 300 -7.82 10.33 -7.95
CA GLY A 300 -6.70 10.18 -8.89
C GLY A 300 -5.52 9.35 -8.34
N GLY A 301 -5.59 8.82 -7.11
CA GLY A 301 -4.52 8.07 -6.48
C GLY A 301 -4.43 6.60 -6.92
N ASP A 302 -3.51 5.84 -6.29
CA ASP A 302 -3.23 4.43 -6.61
C ASP A 302 -4.49 3.55 -6.50
N THR A 303 -5.32 3.74 -5.46
CA THR A 303 -6.59 3.02 -5.32
C THR A 303 -7.55 3.30 -6.49
N GLY A 304 -7.59 4.54 -6.98
CA GLY A 304 -8.39 4.88 -8.16
C GLY A 304 -7.87 4.18 -9.41
N ASN A 305 -6.55 4.13 -9.60
CA ASN A 305 -5.93 3.38 -10.69
C ASN A 305 -6.24 1.87 -10.60
N ASP A 306 -6.20 1.30 -9.41
CA ASP A 306 -6.54 -0.11 -9.16
C ASP A 306 -8.02 -0.40 -9.53
N CYS A 307 -8.92 0.55 -9.24
CA CYS A 307 -10.33 0.47 -9.67
C CYS A 307 -10.49 0.54 -11.20
N VAL A 308 -9.70 1.38 -11.89
CA VAL A 308 -9.71 1.48 -13.37
C VAL A 308 -9.31 0.12 -13.96
N GLY A 309 -8.15 -0.43 -13.59
CA GLY A 309 -7.66 -1.71 -14.10
C GLY A 309 -8.58 -2.88 -13.78
N THR A 310 -9.18 -2.90 -12.59
CA THR A 310 -10.17 -3.93 -12.20
C THR A 310 -11.45 -3.82 -13.03
N SER A 311 -11.95 -2.60 -13.25
CA SER A 311 -13.16 -2.38 -14.06
C SER A 311 -12.99 -2.82 -15.52
N ILE A 312 -11.81 -2.61 -16.10
CA ILE A 312 -11.46 -3.07 -17.46
C ILE A 312 -11.53 -4.60 -17.51
N ARG A 313 -10.93 -5.30 -16.54
CA ARG A 313 -10.96 -6.78 -16.48
C ARG A 313 -12.36 -7.34 -16.26
N HIS A 314 -13.24 -6.59 -15.62
CA HIS A 314 -14.68 -6.95 -15.55
C HIS A 314 -15.41 -6.75 -16.89
N GLY A 315 -14.82 -6.07 -17.87
CA GLY A 315 -15.47 -5.73 -19.14
C GLY A 315 -16.38 -4.51 -19.05
N ALA A 316 -15.94 -3.46 -18.35
CA ALA A 316 -16.62 -2.16 -18.33
C ALA A 316 -16.76 -1.58 -19.75
N LYS A 317 -17.90 -0.94 -20.04
CA LYS A 317 -18.15 -0.27 -21.32
C LYS A 317 -17.28 0.98 -21.50
N SER A 318 -17.10 1.73 -20.42
CA SER A 318 -16.21 2.89 -20.33
C SER A 318 -15.77 3.10 -18.88
N VAL A 319 -14.64 3.78 -18.70
CA VAL A 319 -14.17 4.20 -17.38
C VAL A 319 -13.80 5.67 -17.41
N LEU A 320 -14.35 6.47 -16.49
CA LEU A 320 -14.03 7.87 -16.24
C LEU A 320 -13.40 7.98 -14.85
N GLN A 321 -12.21 8.58 -14.72
CA GLN A 321 -11.57 8.84 -13.44
C GLN A 321 -11.53 10.33 -13.14
N LEU A 322 -12.19 10.76 -12.05
CA LEU A 322 -12.24 12.16 -11.65
C LEU A 322 -11.10 12.51 -10.70
N GLU A 323 -10.36 13.55 -11.03
CA GLU A 323 -9.37 14.16 -10.16
C GLU A 323 -9.73 15.62 -9.90
N MET A 324 -9.95 15.97 -8.63
CA MET A 324 -10.32 17.32 -8.26
C MET A 324 -9.18 18.32 -8.38
N MET A 325 -7.92 17.86 -8.28
CA MET A 325 -6.75 18.71 -8.37
C MET A 325 -6.34 18.96 -9.84
N PRO A 326 -5.59 20.03 -10.13
CA PRO A 326 -4.99 20.24 -11.45
C PRO A 326 -4.05 19.09 -11.83
N LYS A 327 -3.93 18.80 -13.12
CA LYS A 327 -2.92 17.87 -13.63
C LYS A 327 -1.52 18.34 -13.17
N LEU A 328 -0.76 17.43 -12.59
CA LEU A 328 0.64 17.69 -12.26
C LEU A 328 1.49 17.86 -13.52
N PRO A 329 2.60 18.59 -13.46
CA PRO A 329 3.50 18.73 -14.60
C PRO A 329 4.14 17.39 -14.98
N ASP A 330 4.56 17.25 -16.24
CA ASP A 330 5.20 16.02 -16.71
C ASP A 330 6.67 15.90 -16.22
N THR A 331 7.28 17.01 -15.82
CA THR A 331 8.64 17.08 -15.28
C THR A 331 8.66 17.83 -13.94
N ARG A 332 9.71 17.61 -13.13
CA ARG A 332 9.88 18.31 -11.84
C ARG A 332 9.87 19.82 -12.00
N SER A 333 9.12 20.49 -11.17
CA SER A 333 9.17 21.96 -11.03
C SER A 333 10.35 22.39 -10.14
N ALA A 334 10.74 23.66 -10.23
CA ALA A 334 11.87 24.22 -9.48
C ALA A 334 11.68 24.14 -7.94
N ASP A 335 10.44 24.15 -7.46
CA ASP A 335 10.07 24.01 -6.04
C ASP A 335 10.00 22.54 -5.58
N ASN A 336 10.29 21.59 -6.46
CA ASN A 336 10.34 20.15 -6.16
C ASN A 336 11.64 19.50 -6.69
N PRO A 337 12.83 19.96 -6.23
CA PRO A 337 14.10 19.45 -6.72
C PRO A 337 14.38 18.03 -6.28
N TRP A 338 15.24 17.33 -7.01
CA TRP A 338 15.86 16.09 -6.55
C TRP A 338 16.62 16.38 -5.20
N PRO A 339 16.64 15.47 -4.22
CA PRO A 339 16.16 14.09 -4.22
C PRO A 339 14.73 13.92 -3.64
N GLN A 340 13.93 14.96 -3.55
CA GLN A 340 12.55 14.87 -3.06
C GLN A 340 11.70 13.92 -3.93
N TRP A 341 10.64 13.34 -3.35
CA TRP A 341 9.63 12.63 -4.12
C TRP A 341 9.07 13.51 -5.25
N PRO A 342 9.07 13.04 -6.51
CA PRO A 342 8.64 13.87 -7.63
C PRO A 342 7.13 14.13 -7.63
N ARG A 343 6.76 15.39 -7.68
CA ARG A 343 5.38 15.84 -7.90
C ARG A 343 5.15 16.01 -9.41
N VAL A 344 5.05 14.89 -10.11
CA VAL A 344 4.87 14.83 -11.56
C VAL A 344 3.69 13.95 -11.91
N CYS A 345 3.08 14.20 -13.08
CA CYS A 345 2.04 13.35 -13.61
C CYS A 345 2.63 11.97 -13.95
N LYS A 346 2.03 10.91 -13.43
CA LYS A 346 2.37 9.54 -13.76
C LYS A 346 1.18 8.90 -14.46
N THR A 347 1.48 8.05 -15.43
CA THR A 347 0.51 7.09 -15.96
C THR A 347 0.87 5.73 -15.38
N ASP A 348 -0.06 5.10 -14.72
CA ASP A 348 0.10 3.80 -14.11
C ASP A 348 -0.68 2.75 -14.91
N TYR A 349 -0.52 1.47 -14.59
CA TYR A 349 -1.01 0.34 -15.38
C TYR A 349 -2.50 0.45 -15.76
N GLY A 350 -3.39 0.87 -14.86
CA GLY A 350 -4.82 0.98 -15.15
C GLY A 350 -5.15 2.10 -16.13
N GLN A 351 -4.44 3.25 -16.05
CA GLN A 351 -4.59 4.31 -17.05
C GLN A 351 -4.01 3.88 -18.41
N GLU A 352 -2.87 3.17 -18.45
CA GLU A 352 -2.31 2.60 -19.69
C GLU A 352 -3.30 1.65 -20.34
N GLU A 353 -3.92 0.77 -19.55
CA GLU A 353 -4.95 -0.17 -20.00
C GLU A 353 -6.18 0.54 -20.55
N ALA A 354 -6.63 1.60 -19.88
CA ALA A 354 -7.76 2.41 -20.36
C ALA A 354 -7.44 3.10 -21.69
N ILE A 355 -6.23 3.64 -21.84
CA ILE A 355 -5.78 4.27 -23.09
C ILE A 355 -5.79 3.25 -24.25
N GLU A 356 -5.29 2.04 -24.03
CA GLU A 356 -5.26 1.00 -25.07
C GLU A 356 -6.67 0.51 -25.42
N VAL A 357 -7.55 0.32 -24.40
CA VAL A 357 -8.88 -0.26 -24.59
C VAL A 357 -9.88 0.77 -25.13
N TYR A 358 -9.84 2.02 -24.61
CA TYR A 358 -10.84 3.06 -24.96
C TYR A 358 -10.30 4.16 -25.88
N GLY A 359 -8.98 4.18 -26.14
CA GLY A 359 -8.34 5.15 -27.03
C GLY A 359 -8.07 6.52 -26.40
N HIS A 360 -8.26 6.70 -25.08
CA HIS A 360 -8.03 7.96 -24.38
C HIS A 360 -7.71 7.74 -22.90
N ASP A 361 -7.02 8.71 -22.29
CA ASP A 361 -6.76 8.76 -20.86
C ASP A 361 -8.09 8.89 -20.09
N PRO A 362 -8.39 8.03 -19.12
CA PRO A 362 -9.64 8.05 -18.38
C PRO A 362 -9.75 9.25 -17.42
N ARG A 363 -8.66 9.97 -17.15
CA ARG A 363 -8.59 11.02 -16.12
C ARG A 363 -9.15 12.35 -16.60
N VAL A 364 -10.06 12.92 -15.81
CA VAL A 364 -10.57 14.28 -15.96
C VAL A 364 -10.20 15.08 -14.71
N TYR A 365 -9.35 16.08 -14.93
CA TYR A 365 -8.82 16.92 -13.85
C TYR A 365 -9.72 18.11 -13.55
N GLN A 366 -9.55 18.69 -12.35
CA GLN A 366 -10.29 19.87 -11.89
C GLN A 366 -11.82 19.69 -12.05
N THR A 367 -12.31 18.52 -11.66
CA THR A 367 -13.73 18.15 -11.80
C THR A 367 -14.20 17.39 -10.59
N THR A 368 -15.42 17.66 -10.16
CA THR A 368 -16.08 16.91 -9.08
C THR A 368 -17.54 16.62 -9.41
N VAL A 369 -18.14 15.75 -8.62
CA VAL A 369 -19.58 15.44 -8.72
C VAL A 369 -20.37 16.50 -7.97
N LYS A 370 -21.40 17.05 -8.58
CA LYS A 370 -22.38 17.96 -7.97
C LYS A 370 -23.60 17.22 -7.44
N GLN A 371 -24.08 16.22 -8.20
CA GLN A 371 -25.14 15.31 -7.78
C GLN A 371 -25.13 14.01 -8.57
N PHE A 372 -25.68 12.95 -7.98
CA PHE A 372 -25.96 11.70 -8.68
C PHE A 372 -27.41 11.67 -9.14
N ILE A 373 -27.68 11.00 -10.26
CA ILE A 373 -28.99 10.91 -10.87
C ILE A 373 -29.45 9.46 -10.81
N ALA A 374 -30.55 9.22 -10.10
CA ALA A 374 -31.17 7.91 -9.99
C ALA A 374 -32.45 7.79 -10.83
N ASP A 375 -32.75 6.60 -11.29
CA ASP A 375 -34.03 6.28 -11.91
C ASP A 375 -35.16 6.17 -10.84
N LYS A 376 -36.38 5.90 -11.29
CA LYS A 376 -37.56 5.71 -10.40
C LYS A 376 -37.46 4.50 -9.46
N ASN A 377 -36.52 3.59 -9.71
CA ASN A 377 -36.26 2.42 -8.88
C ASN A 377 -35.07 2.64 -7.90
N GLY A 378 -34.48 3.85 -7.91
CA GLY A 378 -33.33 4.20 -7.07
C GLY A 378 -31.99 3.72 -7.64
N ASN A 379 -31.92 3.24 -8.87
CA ASN A 379 -30.65 2.83 -9.48
C ASN A 379 -29.94 4.01 -10.11
N LEU A 380 -28.62 4.08 -9.97
CA LEU A 380 -27.79 5.08 -10.58
C LEU A 380 -27.84 4.98 -12.11
N VAL A 381 -28.14 6.10 -12.78
CA VAL A 381 -28.19 6.19 -14.24
C VAL A 381 -27.31 7.33 -14.79
N GLY A 382 -26.82 8.22 -13.93
CA GLY A 382 -25.97 9.33 -14.35
C GLY A 382 -25.46 10.17 -13.20
N ALA A 383 -24.64 11.14 -13.53
CA ALA A 383 -24.16 12.16 -12.60
C ALA A 383 -24.07 13.52 -13.28
N GLU A 384 -24.28 14.58 -12.52
CA GLU A 384 -23.95 15.94 -12.90
C GLU A 384 -22.61 16.32 -12.33
N LEU A 385 -21.68 16.70 -13.20
CA LEU A 385 -20.32 17.09 -12.88
C LEU A 385 -20.18 18.60 -13.00
N VAL A 386 -19.22 19.16 -12.25
CA VAL A 386 -18.89 20.59 -12.30
C VAL A 386 -17.37 20.75 -12.33
N LYS A 387 -16.88 21.72 -13.11
CA LYS A 387 -15.46 22.06 -13.15
C LYS A 387 -15.05 22.83 -11.90
N LEU A 388 -13.80 22.63 -11.49
CA LEU A 388 -13.21 23.30 -10.36
C LEU A 388 -12.08 24.24 -10.80
N LYS A 389 -11.88 25.33 -10.06
CA LYS A 389 -10.70 26.19 -10.19
C LYS A 389 -9.99 26.35 -8.84
N PRO A 390 -8.66 26.41 -8.84
CA PRO A 390 -7.91 26.68 -7.62
C PRO A 390 -8.06 28.15 -7.21
N GLU A 391 -8.41 28.39 -5.96
CA GLU A 391 -8.49 29.73 -5.36
C GLU A 391 -7.86 29.73 -3.99
N LYS A 392 -7.03 30.73 -3.67
CA LYS A 392 -6.44 30.84 -2.33
C LYS A 392 -7.48 31.43 -1.38
N ASP A 393 -7.75 30.73 -0.30
CA ASP A 393 -8.56 31.23 0.80
C ASP A 393 -7.87 32.48 1.42
N ALA A 394 -8.58 33.57 1.47
CA ALA A 394 -8.04 34.87 1.88
C ALA A 394 -7.61 34.89 3.37
N LYS A 395 -8.19 34.03 4.23
CA LYS A 395 -7.92 33.98 5.68
C LYS A 395 -6.80 33.01 6.03
N THR A 396 -6.78 31.84 5.37
CA THR A 396 -5.86 30.74 5.71
C THR A 396 -4.68 30.61 4.75
N GLY A 397 -4.73 31.28 3.59
CA GLY A 397 -3.76 31.15 2.50
C GLY A 397 -3.76 29.76 1.81
N ARG A 398 -4.64 28.86 2.23
CA ARG A 398 -4.74 27.49 1.68
C ARG A 398 -5.39 27.53 0.30
N LEU A 399 -4.87 26.65 -0.57
CA LEU A 399 -5.48 26.42 -1.87
C LEU A 399 -6.78 25.63 -1.69
N MET A 400 -7.91 26.22 -2.12
CA MET A 400 -9.23 25.60 -2.13
C MET A 400 -9.68 25.44 -3.57
N MET A 401 -10.32 24.32 -3.87
CA MET A 401 -10.94 24.08 -5.18
C MET A 401 -12.38 24.55 -5.12
N LYS A 402 -12.72 25.56 -5.95
CA LYS A 402 -14.08 26.11 -6.02
C LYS A 402 -14.76 25.76 -7.33
N GLU A 403 -16.06 25.54 -7.27
CA GLU A 403 -16.88 25.29 -8.47
C GLU A 403 -16.86 26.48 -9.42
N VAL A 404 -16.83 26.18 -10.71
CA VAL A 404 -16.97 27.16 -11.79
C VAL A 404 -18.43 27.19 -12.19
N GLU A 405 -19.13 28.29 -11.87
CA GLU A 405 -20.54 28.49 -12.18
C GLU A 405 -20.79 28.37 -13.67
N GLY A 406 -21.85 27.65 -14.07
CA GLY A 406 -22.24 27.44 -15.46
C GLY A 406 -21.38 26.43 -16.23
N SER A 407 -20.51 25.66 -15.52
CA SER A 407 -19.67 24.59 -16.10
C SER A 407 -20.24 23.20 -15.91
N GLU A 408 -21.47 23.11 -15.41
CA GLU A 408 -22.13 21.85 -15.14
C GLU A 408 -22.43 21.08 -16.43
N TYR A 409 -22.21 19.76 -16.39
CA TYR A 409 -22.57 18.85 -17.46
C TYR A 409 -22.92 17.47 -16.93
N LYS A 410 -23.74 16.74 -17.67
CA LYS A 410 -24.20 15.41 -17.30
C LYS A 410 -23.43 14.32 -18.01
N VAL A 411 -23.24 13.21 -17.33
CA VAL A 411 -22.65 11.98 -17.87
C VAL A 411 -23.51 10.78 -17.49
N ASP A 412 -23.60 9.81 -18.39
CA ASP A 412 -24.23 8.53 -18.10
C ASP A 412 -23.27 7.67 -17.29
N VAL A 413 -23.71 7.13 -16.17
CA VAL A 413 -22.92 6.26 -15.29
C VAL A 413 -23.84 5.31 -14.53
N GLU A 414 -23.49 4.03 -14.48
CA GLU A 414 -24.22 2.99 -13.75
C GLU A 414 -23.44 2.42 -12.56
N LEU A 415 -22.16 2.74 -12.45
CA LEU A 415 -21.33 2.32 -11.31
C LEU A 415 -20.37 3.45 -10.90
N VAL A 416 -20.41 3.84 -9.64
CA VAL A 416 -19.49 4.81 -9.06
C VAL A 416 -18.63 4.16 -7.98
N LEU A 417 -17.32 4.38 -8.04
CA LEU A 417 -16.33 3.89 -7.09
C LEU A 417 -15.64 5.07 -6.40
N ILE A 418 -15.90 5.26 -5.12
CA ILE A 418 -15.36 6.37 -4.33
C ILE A 418 -13.99 5.99 -3.78
N ALA A 419 -12.91 6.55 -4.34
CA ALA A 419 -11.52 6.37 -3.98
C ALA A 419 -10.91 7.64 -3.35
N ALA A 420 -11.67 8.32 -2.48
CA ALA A 420 -11.32 9.63 -1.91
C ALA A 420 -10.42 9.55 -0.64
N GLY A 421 -9.85 8.39 -0.34
CA GLY A 421 -9.01 8.15 0.85
C GLY A 421 -9.81 7.88 2.11
N PHE A 422 -9.12 7.89 3.27
CA PHE A 422 -9.69 7.51 4.56
C PHE A 422 -9.57 8.64 5.59
N LEU A 423 -10.43 8.57 6.63
CA LEU A 423 -10.52 9.52 7.74
C LEU A 423 -9.87 8.97 9.02
N GLY A 424 -9.07 7.92 8.96
CA GLY A 424 -8.49 7.24 10.12
C GLY A 424 -9.16 5.91 10.41
N SER A 425 -9.01 5.41 11.64
CA SER A 425 -9.52 4.10 12.05
C SER A 425 -11.02 4.12 12.39
N GLU A 426 -11.62 2.95 12.39
CA GLU A 426 -13.01 2.79 12.81
C GLU A 426 -13.14 2.95 14.34
N ASN A 427 -14.13 3.72 14.79
CA ASN A 427 -14.30 4.12 16.19
C ASN A 427 -14.61 2.96 17.16
N TYR A 428 -15.12 1.82 16.68
CA TYR A 428 -15.52 0.74 17.59
C TYR A 428 -14.30 0.10 18.28
N VAL A 429 -13.15 -0.02 17.60
CA VAL A 429 -11.92 -0.55 18.19
C VAL A 429 -11.35 0.42 19.22
N THR A 430 -11.21 1.71 18.85
CA THR A 430 -10.68 2.73 19.76
C THR A 430 -11.51 2.86 21.03
N LYS A 431 -12.85 2.80 20.90
CA LYS A 431 -13.78 2.81 22.04
C LYS A 431 -13.68 1.53 22.87
N ALA A 432 -13.55 0.35 22.24
CA ALA A 432 -13.46 -0.92 22.97
C ALA A 432 -12.22 -1.00 23.87
N PHE A 433 -11.09 -0.43 23.41
CA PHE A 433 -9.85 -0.36 24.19
C PHE A 433 -9.73 0.90 25.05
N GLY A 434 -10.62 1.89 24.91
CA GLY A 434 -10.57 3.15 25.66
C GLY A 434 -9.40 4.05 25.26
N VAL A 435 -8.87 3.91 24.04
CA VAL A 435 -7.77 4.74 23.56
C VAL A 435 -8.26 6.07 23.00
N GLU A 436 -7.51 7.13 23.29
CA GLU A 436 -7.78 8.48 22.80
C GLU A 436 -7.39 8.65 21.33
N THR A 437 -8.11 9.54 20.63
CA THR A 437 -7.83 9.88 19.23
C THR A 437 -7.57 11.38 19.08
N ASN A 438 -6.68 11.72 18.13
CA ASN A 438 -6.41 13.11 17.77
C ASN A 438 -7.48 13.68 16.81
N ALA A 439 -7.34 14.95 16.43
CA ALA A 439 -8.28 15.65 15.54
C ALA A 439 -8.39 15.02 14.12
N ARG A 440 -7.46 14.15 13.74
CA ARG A 440 -7.49 13.39 12.47
C ARG A 440 -8.07 11.99 12.63
N THR A 441 -8.60 11.67 13.81
CA THR A 441 -9.15 10.36 14.19
C THR A 441 -8.13 9.21 14.22
N ASN A 442 -6.83 9.51 14.23
CA ASN A 442 -5.78 8.55 14.53
C ASN A 442 -5.63 8.42 16.05
N VAL A 443 -5.14 7.29 16.53
CA VAL A 443 -4.86 7.10 17.96
C VAL A 443 -3.79 8.09 18.41
N ALA A 444 -4.06 8.79 19.52
CA ALA A 444 -3.17 9.80 20.05
C ALA A 444 -2.01 9.16 20.83
N THR A 445 -0.79 9.62 20.56
CA THR A 445 0.46 9.22 21.24
C THR A 445 1.31 10.45 21.48
N ALA A 446 2.31 10.34 22.35
CA ALA A 446 3.38 11.33 22.41
C ALA A 446 4.27 11.24 21.15
N GLU A 447 4.94 12.33 20.81
CA GLU A 447 5.84 12.37 19.66
C GLU A 447 6.96 11.31 19.80
N GLY A 448 7.17 10.53 18.74
CA GLY A 448 8.18 9.47 18.71
C GLY A 448 7.87 8.22 19.54
N SER A 449 6.64 8.08 20.07
CA SER A 449 6.20 6.92 20.84
C SER A 449 4.96 6.27 20.23
N HIS A 450 4.83 4.97 20.46
CA HIS A 450 3.65 4.16 20.10
C HIS A 450 2.70 3.92 21.29
N LYS A 451 3.04 4.42 22.48
CA LYS A 451 2.23 4.25 23.71
C LYS A 451 0.97 5.07 23.64
N THR A 452 -0.15 4.43 24.00
CA THR A 452 -1.45 5.10 24.14
C THR A 452 -1.66 5.59 25.58
N ASN A 453 -2.82 6.19 25.84
CA ASN A 453 -3.27 6.52 27.21
C ASN A 453 -3.61 5.27 28.05
N VAL A 454 -3.63 4.06 27.46
CA VAL A 454 -3.88 2.78 28.15
C VAL A 454 -2.57 2.02 28.29
N GLU A 455 -2.14 1.73 29.51
CA GLU A 455 -0.79 1.27 29.88
C GLU A 455 -0.24 0.08 29.07
N ASN A 456 -1.07 -0.94 28.81
CA ASN A 456 -0.66 -2.16 28.10
C ASN A 456 -1.01 -2.15 26.62
N VAL A 457 -1.44 -1.01 26.07
CA VAL A 457 -1.88 -0.86 24.68
C VAL A 457 -1.00 0.11 23.94
N VAL A 458 -0.43 -0.35 22.84
CA VAL A 458 0.34 0.46 21.89
C VAL A 458 -0.34 0.44 20.52
N VAL A 459 0.06 1.35 19.63
CA VAL A 459 -0.57 1.50 18.30
C VAL A 459 0.50 1.58 17.21
N THR A 460 0.17 1.10 16.00
CA THR A 460 1.09 1.12 14.86
C THR A 460 0.38 1.32 13.52
N GLY A 461 1.15 1.68 12.50
CA GLY A 461 0.70 1.80 11.12
C GLY A 461 -0.25 2.96 10.87
N ASP A 462 -1.15 2.81 9.91
CA ASP A 462 -2.06 3.88 9.52
C ASP A 462 -3.05 4.29 10.63
N MET A 463 -3.29 3.42 11.60
CA MET A 463 -4.07 3.75 12.79
C MET A 463 -3.36 4.78 13.69
N HIS A 464 -2.02 4.80 13.67
CA HIS A 464 -1.16 5.73 14.39
C HIS A 464 -0.86 6.97 13.56
N ARG A 465 -0.20 6.81 12.41
CA ARG A 465 0.32 7.93 11.61
C ARG A 465 -0.66 8.52 10.59
N GLY A 466 -1.76 7.82 10.33
CA GLY A 466 -2.65 8.09 9.21
C GLY A 466 -2.25 7.32 7.96
N GLN A 467 -3.09 7.37 6.95
CA GLN A 467 -2.91 6.69 5.67
C GLN A 467 -1.52 6.94 5.07
N SER A 468 -0.79 5.86 4.77
CA SER A 468 0.60 5.92 4.31
C SER A 468 0.97 4.77 3.38
N LEU A 469 2.26 4.71 2.98
CA LEU A 469 2.78 3.64 2.11
C LEU A 469 3.07 2.37 2.90
N VAL A 470 3.07 1.21 2.21
CA VAL A 470 3.40 -0.10 2.79
C VAL A 470 4.73 -0.09 3.56
N VAL A 471 5.75 0.57 3.04
CA VAL A 471 7.08 0.70 3.70
C VAL A 471 7.01 1.47 5.01
N TRP A 472 6.10 2.44 5.13
CA TRP A 472 5.86 3.13 6.40
C TRP A 472 5.11 2.26 7.40
N ALA A 473 4.13 1.48 6.93
CA ALA A 473 3.44 0.53 7.79
C ALA A 473 4.39 -0.52 8.36
N ILE A 474 5.29 -1.07 7.54
CA ILE A 474 6.33 -2.01 7.98
C ILE A 474 7.29 -1.32 8.97
N ARG A 475 7.74 -0.09 8.71
CA ARG A 475 8.59 0.67 9.62
C ARG A 475 7.95 0.86 10.99
N GLU A 476 6.72 1.33 11.03
CA GLU A 476 5.95 1.49 12.26
C GLU A 476 5.80 0.17 13.04
N GLY A 477 5.57 -0.95 12.31
CA GLY A 477 5.51 -2.28 12.91
C GLY A 477 6.82 -2.71 13.55
N ARG A 478 7.95 -2.39 12.94
CA ARG A 478 9.29 -2.63 13.49
C ARG A 478 9.58 -1.74 14.71
N ASP A 479 9.21 -0.47 14.62
CA ASP A 479 9.47 0.49 15.69
C ASP A 479 8.62 0.17 16.94
N VAL A 480 7.34 -0.18 16.78
CA VAL A 480 6.48 -0.61 17.90
C VAL A 480 6.98 -1.92 18.53
N ALA A 481 7.52 -2.85 17.71
CA ALA A 481 8.07 -4.10 18.23
C ALA A 481 9.24 -3.86 19.18
N LYS A 482 10.14 -2.92 18.86
CA LYS A 482 11.25 -2.51 19.75
C LYS A 482 10.73 -1.96 21.07
N GLU A 483 9.75 -1.04 21.00
CA GLU A 483 9.17 -0.42 22.20
C GLU A 483 8.46 -1.44 23.09
N VAL A 484 7.78 -2.43 22.50
CA VAL A 484 7.12 -3.51 23.20
C VAL A 484 8.14 -4.46 23.86
N ASP A 485 9.16 -4.93 23.10
CA ASP A 485 10.20 -5.80 23.64
C ASP A 485 10.94 -5.15 24.80
N GLU A 486 11.38 -3.89 24.62
CA GLU A 486 12.04 -3.13 25.68
C GLU A 486 11.16 -2.99 26.94
N SER A 487 9.87 -2.74 26.76
CA SER A 487 8.93 -2.62 27.89
C SER A 487 8.68 -3.92 28.64
N LEU A 488 8.87 -5.07 28.00
CA LEU A 488 8.66 -6.40 28.58
C LEU A 488 9.93 -7.01 29.17
N MET A 489 11.08 -6.72 28.55
CA MET A 489 12.36 -7.37 28.86
C MET A 489 13.36 -6.44 29.57
N GLY A 490 13.09 -5.11 29.61
CA GLY A 490 13.99 -4.09 30.13
C GLY A 490 15.12 -3.70 29.16
N TYR A 491 15.21 -4.34 28.01
CA TYR A 491 16.13 -4.04 26.90
C TYR A 491 15.60 -4.66 25.62
N THR A 492 16.13 -4.23 24.47
CA THR A 492 15.81 -4.83 23.16
C THR A 492 17.06 -5.00 22.30
N ASN A 493 17.06 -6.01 21.44
CA ASN A 493 18.07 -6.24 20.38
C ASN A 493 17.44 -6.19 18.99
N LEU A 494 16.19 -5.72 18.86
CA LEU A 494 15.47 -5.58 17.58
C LEU A 494 15.95 -4.36 16.77
#